data_6e27f480578d2923f88975d3c43ec9da
#
_entry.id   6e27f480578d2923f88975d3c43ec9da
#
_cell.length_a   1.000
_cell.length_b   1.000
_cell.length_c   1.000
_cell.angle_alpha   90.00
_cell.angle_beta   90.00
_cell.angle_gamma   90.00
#
_symmetry.space_group_name_H-M   'P 1'
#
loop_
_entity.id
_entity.type
_entity.pdbx_description
1 polymer ?
#
loop_
_entity_poly.entity_id
_entity_poly.type
_entity_poly.pdbx_seq_one_letter_code
_entity_poly.pdbx_strand_id
1 'polypeptide(L)'
;KVTAWLDARCDSPQRQADLVAAIERQARERCERDGTSLVVVAESVSAAVEFDPALADQIGGHLPRIPTQAGHDAGILSAAGIPTAMLFVRNPTGVSHSPAEHAELHDCLAGVDALAAVLEGLIR
;
A
#
# COMPACT_ATOMS: atom_id res chain seq x y z
N LYS A 1 -5.50 -1.66 -32.86
CA LYS A 1 -6.04 -1.57 -31.50
C LYS A 1 -4.94 -1.90 -30.50
N VAL A 2 -4.76 -1.06 -29.49
CA VAL A 2 -3.83 -1.29 -28.37
C VAL A 2 -4.65 -1.28 -27.08
N THR A 3 -4.33 -2.13 -26.14
CA THR A 3 -4.89 -2.14 -24.79
C THR A 3 -3.74 -1.93 -23.82
N ALA A 4 -3.94 -1.07 -22.84
CA ALA A 4 -2.98 -0.82 -21.76
C ALA A 4 -3.72 -0.81 -20.41
N TRP A 5 -3.05 -1.23 -19.36
CA TRP A 5 -3.56 -1.18 -17.99
C TRP A 5 -2.79 -0.14 -17.21
N LEU A 6 -3.52 0.68 -16.48
CA LEU A 6 -2.99 1.66 -15.54
C LEU A 6 -3.27 1.14 -14.11
N ASP A 7 -2.22 0.92 -13.34
CA ASP A 7 -2.30 0.73 -11.89
C ASP A 7 -1.83 2.03 -11.22
N ALA A 8 -2.76 2.71 -10.54
CA ALA A 8 -2.48 3.95 -9.83
C ALA A 8 -2.70 3.76 -8.33
N ARG A 9 -1.65 3.98 -7.54
CA ARG A 9 -1.67 3.84 -6.08
C ARG A 9 -1.24 5.13 -5.41
N CYS A 10 -1.94 5.50 -4.33
CA CYS A 10 -1.63 6.69 -3.55
C CYS A 10 -2.10 6.50 -2.10
N ASP A 11 -1.46 7.21 -1.18
CA ASP A 11 -1.85 7.30 0.23
C ASP A 11 -3.07 8.21 0.46
N SER A 12 -3.51 8.93 -0.56
CA SER A 12 -4.65 9.84 -0.52
C SER A 12 -5.64 9.49 -1.63
N PRO A 13 -6.89 9.14 -1.31
CA PRO A 13 -7.93 8.88 -2.30
C PRO A 13 -8.17 10.06 -3.24
N GLN A 14 -8.10 11.30 -2.73
CA GLN A 14 -8.27 12.49 -3.56
C GLN A 14 -7.14 12.64 -4.56
N ARG A 15 -5.87 12.50 -4.12
CA ARG A 15 -4.72 12.56 -5.03
C ARG A 15 -4.75 11.47 -6.09
N GLN A 16 -5.20 10.27 -5.71
CA GLN A 16 -5.35 9.16 -6.66
C GLN A 16 -6.39 9.51 -7.73
N ALA A 17 -7.56 10.00 -7.33
CA ALA A 17 -8.61 10.42 -8.26
C ALA A 17 -8.15 11.55 -9.19
N ASP A 18 -7.46 12.55 -8.65
CA ASP A 18 -6.93 13.67 -9.41
C ASP A 18 -5.87 13.20 -10.45
N LEU A 19 -5.00 12.27 -10.05
CA LEU A 19 -4.00 11.68 -10.94
C LEU A 19 -4.66 10.92 -12.09
N VAL A 20 -5.61 10.04 -11.79
CA VAL A 20 -6.33 9.25 -12.80
C VAL A 20 -7.09 10.16 -13.77
N ALA A 21 -7.79 11.17 -13.23
CA ALA A 21 -8.50 12.15 -14.05
C ALA A 21 -7.55 12.96 -14.96
N ALA A 22 -6.38 13.33 -14.45
CA ALA A 22 -5.37 14.05 -15.24
C ALA A 22 -4.81 13.18 -16.38
N ILE A 23 -4.52 11.91 -16.11
CA ILE A 23 -4.04 10.94 -17.10
C ILE A 23 -5.10 10.73 -18.19
N GLU A 24 -6.36 10.50 -17.78
CA GLU A 24 -7.47 10.28 -18.70
C GLU A 24 -7.69 11.50 -19.61
N ARG A 25 -7.69 12.71 -19.06
CA ARG A 25 -7.82 13.95 -19.82
C ARG A 25 -6.71 14.08 -20.87
N GLN A 26 -5.44 13.91 -20.47
CA GLN A 26 -4.30 14.01 -21.37
C GLN A 26 -4.35 12.94 -22.47
N ALA A 27 -4.78 11.74 -22.13
CA ALA A 27 -4.94 10.66 -23.10
C ALA A 27 -6.04 10.97 -24.14
N ARG A 28 -7.18 11.55 -23.71
CA ARG A 28 -8.25 12.00 -24.62
C ARG A 28 -7.76 13.11 -25.55
N GLU A 29 -7.14 14.15 -25.00
CA GLU A 29 -6.59 15.26 -25.79
C GLU A 29 -5.56 14.77 -26.82
N ARG A 30 -4.78 13.75 -26.47
CA ARG A 30 -3.83 13.13 -27.40
C ARG A 30 -4.53 12.37 -28.51
N CYS A 31 -5.53 11.56 -28.16
CA CYS A 31 -6.30 10.81 -29.15
C CYS A 31 -7.02 11.73 -30.14
N GLU A 32 -7.63 12.81 -29.66
CA GLU A 32 -8.27 13.82 -30.53
C GLU A 32 -7.27 14.43 -31.53
N ARG A 33 -6.07 14.79 -31.06
CA ARG A 33 -5.01 15.36 -31.90
C ARG A 33 -4.49 14.39 -32.95
N ASP A 34 -4.41 13.11 -32.60
CA ASP A 34 -3.85 12.06 -33.48
C ASP A 34 -4.94 11.37 -34.34
N GLY A 35 -6.21 11.80 -34.24
CA GLY A 35 -7.33 11.20 -34.96
C GLY A 35 -7.65 9.78 -34.54
N THR A 36 -7.34 9.41 -33.30
CA THR A 36 -7.64 8.10 -32.70
C THR A 36 -8.77 8.19 -31.67
N SER A 37 -9.20 7.06 -31.12
CA SER A 37 -10.25 7.01 -30.10
C SER A 37 -9.75 6.31 -28.85
N LEU A 38 -10.24 6.73 -27.69
CA LEU A 38 -9.93 6.17 -26.37
C LEU A 38 -11.20 5.67 -25.69
N VAL A 39 -11.12 4.46 -25.14
CA VAL A 39 -12.10 3.94 -24.19
C VAL A 39 -11.38 3.67 -22.89
N VAL A 40 -11.88 4.22 -21.80
CA VAL A 40 -11.36 4.00 -20.45
C VAL A 40 -12.40 3.20 -19.67
N VAL A 41 -11.96 2.15 -19.01
CA VAL A 41 -12.79 1.29 -18.16
C VAL A 41 -12.10 1.13 -16.82
N ALA A 42 -12.79 1.48 -15.72
CA ALA A 42 -12.31 1.17 -14.38
C ALA A 42 -12.60 -0.30 -14.08
N GLU A 43 -11.56 -1.12 -13.96
CA GLU A 43 -11.70 -2.56 -13.68
C GLU A 43 -11.74 -2.83 -12.17
N SER A 44 -10.96 -2.09 -11.38
CA SER A 44 -10.89 -2.23 -9.92
C SER A 44 -10.61 -0.88 -9.28
N VAL A 45 -11.39 -0.55 -8.26
CA VAL A 45 -11.16 0.61 -7.41
C VAL A 45 -11.25 0.16 -5.96
N SER A 46 -10.14 0.22 -5.23
CA SER A 46 -10.07 -0.13 -3.81
C SER A 46 -9.96 1.13 -2.97
N ALA A 47 -10.71 1.17 -1.88
CA ALA A 47 -10.56 2.24 -0.89
C ALA A 47 -9.19 2.16 -0.19
N ALA A 48 -8.70 3.30 0.28
CA ALA A 48 -7.59 3.32 1.21
C ALA A 48 -8.00 2.62 2.51
N VAL A 49 -7.09 1.85 3.08
CA VAL A 49 -7.30 1.16 4.36
C VAL A 49 -6.44 1.84 5.42
N GLU A 50 -7.09 2.26 6.49
CA GLU A 50 -6.42 2.76 7.69
C GLU A 50 -6.39 1.67 8.75
N PHE A 51 -5.21 1.40 9.29
CA PHE A 51 -5.05 0.48 10.42
C PHE A 51 -5.48 1.15 11.72
N ASP A 52 -5.82 0.32 12.72
CA ASP A 52 -6.27 0.79 14.02
C ASP A 52 -5.16 1.62 14.71
N PRO A 53 -5.41 2.92 14.98
CA PRO A 53 -4.38 3.80 15.53
C PRO A 53 -4.05 3.46 16.98
N ALA A 54 -5.03 2.99 17.78
CA ALA A 54 -4.80 2.65 19.18
C ALA A 54 -3.95 1.39 19.29
N LEU A 55 -4.23 0.37 18.46
CA LEU A 55 -3.39 -0.83 18.37
C LEU A 55 -1.99 -0.48 17.86
N ALA A 56 -1.87 0.37 16.84
CA ALA A 56 -0.59 0.81 16.31
C ALA A 56 0.25 1.56 17.38
N ASP A 57 -0.39 2.39 18.21
CA ASP A 57 0.29 3.07 19.33
C ASP A 57 0.74 2.07 20.41
N GLN A 58 -0.11 1.09 20.72
CA GLN A 58 0.20 0.07 21.71
C GLN A 58 1.39 -0.81 21.33
N ILE A 59 1.47 -1.19 20.05
CA ILE A 59 2.51 -2.12 19.58
C ILE A 59 3.80 -1.46 19.12
N GLY A 60 3.76 -0.17 18.77
CA GLY A 60 4.93 0.50 18.20
C GLY A 60 4.86 2.03 18.23
N GLY A 61 4.27 2.61 19.28
CA GLY A 61 4.10 4.07 19.39
C GLY A 61 5.40 4.88 19.34
N HIS A 62 6.54 4.24 19.57
CA HIS A 62 7.88 4.83 19.46
C HIS A 62 8.49 4.66 18.05
N LEU A 63 7.86 3.87 17.17
CA LEU A 63 8.35 3.61 15.83
C LEU A 63 7.72 4.56 14.80
N PRO A 64 8.43 4.86 13.71
CA PRO A 64 7.87 5.67 12.63
C PRO A 64 6.72 4.91 11.96
N ARG A 65 5.64 5.63 11.64
CA ARG A 65 4.55 5.11 10.81
C ARG A 65 4.85 5.38 9.36
N ILE A 66 4.75 4.35 8.54
CA ILE A 66 5.00 4.42 7.11
C ILE A 66 3.78 3.92 6.34
N PRO A 67 3.38 4.58 5.24
CA PRO A 67 2.36 4.06 4.35
C PRO A 67 2.91 2.88 3.55
N THR A 68 2.04 1.92 3.23
CA THR A 68 2.34 0.85 2.27
C THR A 68 1.47 0.99 1.03
N GLN A 69 2.05 0.75 -0.13
CA GLN A 69 1.33 0.72 -1.41
C GLN A 69 1.00 -0.70 -1.86
N ALA A 70 1.43 -1.71 -1.09
CA ALA A 70 1.14 -3.10 -1.36
C ALA A 70 -0.17 -3.55 -0.69
N GLY A 71 -0.88 -4.49 -1.32
CA GLY A 71 -1.98 -5.19 -0.68
C GLY A 71 -1.45 -6.20 0.33
N HIS A 72 -2.10 -6.27 1.50
CA HIS A 72 -1.77 -7.19 2.58
C HIS A 72 -3.05 -7.80 3.16
N ASP A 73 -2.98 -9.02 3.68
CA ASP A 73 -4.09 -9.66 4.40
C ASP A 73 -4.54 -8.83 5.60
N ALA A 74 -3.61 -8.12 6.25
CA ALA A 74 -3.90 -7.16 7.29
C ALA A 74 -4.89 -6.06 6.84
N GLY A 75 -4.81 -5.61 5.59
CA GLY A 75 -5.76 -4.67 5.01
C GLY A 75 -7.16 -5.25 4.87
N ILE A 76 -7.27 -6.53 4.55
CA ILE A 76 -8.55 -7.26 4.46
C ILE A 76 -9.19 -7.36 5.85
N LEU A 77 -8.41 -7.72 6.87
CA LEU A 77 -8.87 -7.79 8.25
C LEU A 77 -9.35 -6.42 8.75
N SER A 78 -8.56 -5.37 8.52
CA SER A 78 -8.93 -4.01 8.89
C SER A 78 -10.22 -3.55 8.20
N ALA A 79 -10.37 -3.81 6.90
CA ALA A 79 -11.58 -3.49 6.16
C ALA A 79 -12.81 -4.27 6.66
N ALA A 80 -12.62 -5.45 7.26
CA ALA A 80 -13.65 -6.22 7.92
C ALA A 80 -13.97 -5.73 9.35
N GLY A 81 -13.37 -4.64 9.81
CA GLY A 81 -13.59 -4.05 11.13
C GLY A 81 -12.82 -4.74 12.27
N ILE A 82 -11.83 -5.55 11.95
CA ILE A 82 -10.95 -6.17 12.94
C ILE A 82 -9.79 -5.21 13.23
N PRO A 83 -9.57 -4.80 14.49
CA PRO A 83 -8.41 -3.98 14.83
C PRO A 83 -7.12 -4.65 14.37
N THR A 84 -6.39 -3.97 13.50
CA THR A 84 -5.24 -4.55 12.82
C THR A 84 -4.12 -3.52 12.74
N ALA A 85 -2.88 -3.97 12.86
CA ALA A 85 -1.69 -3.19 12.61
C ALA A 85 -0.59 -4.10 12.03
N MET A 86 0.47 -3.51 11.51
CA MET A 86 1.59 -4.23 10.90
C MET A 86 2.92 -3.73 11.45
N LEU A 87 3.83 -4.67 11.68
CA LEU A 87 5.25 -4.37 11.89
C LEU A 87 6.02 -4.70 10.62
N PHE A 88 6.82 -3.75 10.15
CA PHE A 88 7.68 -3.95 8.99
C PHE A 88 9.11 -4.26 9.43
N VAL A 89 9.70 -5.27 8.79
CA VAL A 89 11.15 -5.51 8.84
C VAL A 89 11.81 -4.58 7.81
N ARG A 90 12.95 -4.01 8.19
CA ARG A 90 13.70 -3.12 7.31
C ARG A 90 14.16 -3.89 6.06
N ASN A 91 13.81 -3.32 4.88
CA ASN A 91 14.31 -3.74 3.58
C ASN A 91 15.15 -2.57 3.01
N PRO A 92 16.48 -2.65 3.05
CA PRO A 92 17.34 -1.54 2.67
C PRO A 92 17.31 -1.23 1.16
N THR A 93 16.89 -2.19 0.36
CA THR A 93 16.84 -2.05 -1.10
C THR A 93 15.55 -1.41 -1.60
N GLY A 94 14.46 -1.51 -0.83
CA GLY A 94 13.12 -1.14 -1.26
C GLY A 94 12.55 -2.03 -2.39
N VAL A 95 13.29 -3.06 -2.80
CA VAL A 95 12.84 -4.02 -3.82
C VAL A 95 11.79 -4.94 -3.23
N SER A 96 10.67 -5.09 -3.95
CA SER A 96 9.57 -5.99 -3.57
C SER A 96 9.10 -6.80 -4.78
N HIS A 97 8.51 -7.96 -4.54
CA HIS A 97 7.99 -8.90 -5.55
C HIS A 97 9.04 -9.33 -6.58
N SER A 98 10.29 -9.50 -6.15
CA SER A 98 11.43 -9.86 -6.99
C SER A 98 12.38 -10.80 -6.24
N PRO A 99 13.12 -11.68 -6.93
CA PRO A 99 14.18 -12.48 -6.31
C PRO A 99 15.30 -11.65 -5.65
N ALA A 100 15.38 -10.35 -5.95
CA ALA A 100 16.32 -9.42 -5.34
C ALA A 100 15.78 -8.77 -4.04
N GLU A 101 14.54 -9.08 -3.63
CA GLU A 101 14.00 -8.66 -2.34
C GLU A 101 14.82 -9.27 -1.21
N HIS A 102 15.30 -8.42 -0.31
CA HIS A 102 16.22 -8.84 0.73
C HIS A 102 16.04 -8.04 2.02
N ALA A 103 16.15 -8.73 3.13
CA ALA A 103 16.33 -8.12 4.46
C ALA A 103 17.54 -8.75 5.14
N GLU A 104 18.31 -7.94 5.84
CA GLU A 104 19.47 -8.42 6.59
C GLU A 104 19.03 -9.28 7.79
N LEU A 105 19.83 -10.30 8.13
CA LEU A 105 19.48 -11.20 9.23
C LEU A 105 19.24 -10.45 10.56
N HIS A 106 20.02 -9.44 10.84
CA HIS A 106 19.85 -8.65 12.08
C HIS A 106 18.54 -7.84 12.08
N ASP A 107 18.08 -7.36 10.94
CA ASP A 107 16.78 -6.69 10.80
C ASP A 107 15.63 -7.70 11.00
N CYS A 108 15.76 -8.91 10.47
CA CYS A 108 14.81 -9.99 10.69
C CYS A 108 14.71 -10.37 12.17
N LEU A 109 15.84 -10.52 12.86
CA LEU A 109 15.88 -10.84 14.28
C LEU A 109 15.25 -9.71 15.12
N ALA A 110 15.54 -8.45 14.80
CA ALA A 110 14.90 -7.31 15.45
C ALA A 110 13.38 -7.32 15.26
N GLY A 111 12.89 -7.72 14.07
CA GLY A 111 11.47 -7.89 13.82
C GLY A 111 10.83 -9.01 14.65
N VAL A 112 11.53 -10.12 14.84
CA VAL A 112 11.09 -11.23 15.72
C VAL A 112 11.00 -10.78 17.17
N ASP A 113 12.03 -10.09 17.67
CA ASP A 113 12.06 -9.59 19.04
C ASP A 113 10.94 -8.56 19.28
N ALA A 114 10.72 -7.66 18.33
CA ALA A 114 9.62 -6.69 18.40
C ALA A 114 8.25 -7.38 18.42
N LEU A 115 8.03 -8.38 17.57
CA LEU A 115 6.78 -9.13 17.53
C LEU A 115 6.56 -9.92 18.85
N ALA A 116 7.59 -10.54 19.40
CA ALA A 116 7.52 -11.24 20.67
C ALA A 116 7.13 -10.28 21.82
N ALA A 117 7.76 -9.11 21.90
CA ALA A 117 7.43 -8.10 22.89
C ALA A 117 5.97 -7.60 22.77
N VAL A 118 5.48 -7.41 21.55
CA VAL A 118 4.08 -7.05 21.26
C VAL A 118 3.14 -8.12 21.78
N LEU A 119 3.36 -9.38 21.44
CA LEU A 119 2.52 -10.50 21.86
C LEU A 119 2.49 -10.64 23.39
N GLU A 120 3.63 -10.54 24.05
CA GLU A 120 3.73 -10.54 25.51
C GLU A 120 2.96 -9.37 26.15
N GLY A 121 2.98 -8.21 25.53
CA GLY A 121 2.25 -7.03 26.00
C GLY A 121 0.74 -7.13 25.84
N LEU A 122 0.27 -7.84 24.80
CA LEU A 122 -1.17 -8.01 24.52
C LEU A 122 -1.85 -9.08 25.36
N ILE A 123 -1.12 -10.05 25.90
CA ILE A 123 -1.69 -11.16 26.72
C ILE A 123 -1.67 -10.90 28.21
N ARG A 124 -1.15 -9.76 28.67
CA ARG A 124 -1.15 -9.32 30.07
C ARG A 124 -2.38 -8.48 30.38
#